data_854ec871f39b13800193adff7dff3589
#
_entry.id   854ec871f39b13800193adff7dff3589
#
_cell.length_a   1.000
_cell.length_b   1.000
_cell.length_c   1.000
_cell.angle_alpha   90.00
_cell.angle_beta   90.00
_cell.angle_gamma   90.00
#
_symmetry.space_group_name_H-M   'P 1'
#
loop_
_entity.id
_entity.type
_entity.pdbx_description
1 polymer ?
#
loop_
_entity_poly.entity_id
_entity_poly.type
_entity_poly.pdbx_seq_one_letter_code
_entity_poly.pdbx_strand_id
1 'polypeptide(L)'
;QASILFIGPSDMSTRIDGQMTTYPLVPYMDKLLKQMAEEEHIAYWSLYDAMGGYNSMVHWVEVGLAGSDYIHFTRAGANEIGKQLFNWLNTNH
;
A
#
# COMPACT_ATOMS: atom_id res chain seq x y z
N GLN A 1 -24.69 7.53 -10.72
CA GLN A 1 -24.18 6.16 -10.64
C GLN A 1 -23.00 6.10 -9.68
N ALA A 2 -23.07 5.20 -8.74
CA ALA A 2 -22.02 5.06 -7.74
C ALA A 2 -20.82 4.34 -8.31
N SER A 3 -19.65 4.79 -7.92
CA SER A 3 -18.41 4.12 -8.25
C SER A 3 -17.77 3.61 -6.95
N ILE A 4 -17.14 2.45 -7.02
CA ILE A 4 -16.49 1.84 -5.88
C ILE A 4 -15.01 1.71 -6.19
N LEU A 5 -14.20 2.09 -5.23
CA LEU A 5 -12.75 1.91 -5.30
C LEU A 5 -12.31 1.05 -4.12
N PHE A 6 -11.60 -0.02 -4.43
CA PHE A 6 -10.93 -0.84 -3.43
C PHE A 6 -9.51 -0.35 -3.27
N ILE A 7 -9.11 -0.09 -2.03
CA ILE A 7 -7.72 0.24 -1.73
C ILE A 7 -7.11 -0.99 -1.07
N GLY A 8 -6.04 -1.51 -1.67
CA GLY A 8 -5.39 -2.70 -1.14
C GLY A 8 -4.53 -2.41 0.08
N PRO A 9 -3.95 -3.45 0.67
CA PRO A 9 -3.18 -3.28 1.91
C PRO A 9 -1.89 -2.51 1.68
N SER A 10 -1.44 -1.84 2.74
CA SER A 10 -0.11 -1.24 2.74
C SER A 10 0.93 -2.34 2.91
N ASP A 11 2.18 -2.02 2.52
CA ASP A 11 3.27 -2.85 2.98
C ASP A 11 3.37 -2.75 4.50
N MET A 12 3.80 -3.80 5.12
CA MET A 12 4.17 -3.81 6.54
C MET A 12 5.33 -4.77 6.67
N SER A 13 6.17 -4.53 7.67
CA SER A 13 7.36 -5.34 7.84
C SER A 13 7.26 -6.20 9.08
N THR A 14 7.87 -7.36 9.00
CA THR A 14 8.09 -8.23 10.14
C THR A 14 9.54 -8.64 10.15
N ARG A 15 10.03 -9.14 11.27
CA ARG A 15 11.43 -9.55 11.37
C ARG A 15 11.57 -10.97 10.85
N ILE A 16 12.40 -11.12 9.81
CA ILE A 16 12.72 -12.43 9.22
C ILE A 16 14.23 -12.52 9.17
N ASP A 17 14.77 -13.55 9.81
CA ASP A 17 16.23 -13.76 9.88
C ASP A 17 16.96 -12.52 10.36
N GLY A 18 16.40 -11.85 11.36
CA GLY A 18 17.03 -10.70 12.00
C GLY A 18 16.84 -9.38 11.27
N GLN A 19 16.16 -9.35 10.13
CA GLN A 19 15.95 -8.14 9.34
C GLN A 19 14.49 -7.84 9.15
N MET A 20 14.14 -6.56 9.16
CA MET A 20 12.78 -6.13 8.84
C MET A 20 12.53 -6.30 7.35
N THR A 21 11.51 -7.06 7.01
CA THR A 21 11.22 -7.50 5.65
C THR A 21 9.72 -7.47 5.47
N THR A 22 9.26 -7.27 4.24
CA THR A 22 7.83 -7.32 3.93
C THR A 22 7.19 -8.58 4.51
N TYR A 23 6.10 -8.40 5.25
CA TYR A 23 5.33 -9.51 5.76
C TYR A 23 4.80 -10.33 4.57
N PRO A 24 5.08 -11.64 4.50
CA PRO A 24 4.84 -12.39 3.27
C PRO A 24 3.40 -12.41 2.78
N LEU A 25 2.42 -12.23 3.69
CA LEU A 25 1.02 -12.21 3.27
C LEU A 25 0.63 -10.95 2.51
N VAL A 26 1.41 -9.86 2.62
CA VAL A 26 1.03 -8.59 1.98
C VAL A 26 0.98 -8.69 0.46
N PRO A 27 2.05 -9.11 -0.24
CA PRO A 27 1.96 -9.21 -1.69
C PRO A 27 0.94 -10.26 -2.14
N TYR A 28 0.78 -11.33 -1.37
CA TYR A 28 -0.22 -12.34 -1.68
C TYR A 28 -1.64 -11.77 -1.60
N MET A 29 -1.94 -11.05 -0.51
CA MET A 29 -3.27 -10.44 -0.33
C MET A 29 -3.52 -9.36 -1.37
N ASP A 30 -2.50 -8.57 -1.69
CA ASP A 30 -2.65 -7.53 -2.70
C ASP A 30 -3.05 -8.14 -4.04
N LYS A 31 -2.35 -9.19 -4.45
CA LYS A 31 -2.65 -9.88 -5.70
C LYS A 31 -4.06 -10.49 -5.70
N LEU A 32 -4.42 -11.14 -4.60
CA LEU A 32 -5.72 -11.79 -4.48
C LEU A 32 -6.87 -10.77 -4.55
N LEU A 33 -6.74 -9.67 -3.79
CA LEU A 33 -7.76 -8.64 -3.76
C LEU A 33 -7.88 -7.94 -5.11
N LYS A 34 -6.76 -7.74 -5.81
CA LYS A 34 -6.78 -7.16 -7.15
C LYS A 34 -7.55 -8.06 -8.11
N GLN A 35 -7.32 -9.36 -8.05
CA GLN A 35 -8.05 -10.31 -8.89
C GLN A 35 -9.54 -10.29 -8.60
N MET A 36 -9.91 -10.25 -7.32
CA MET A 36 -11.31 -10.19 -6.94
C MET A 36 -11.97 -8.92 -7.44
N ALA A 37 -11.27 -7.80 -7.35
CA ALA A 37 -11.79 -6.52 -7.85
C ALA A 37 -12.02 -6.58 -9.37
N GLU A 38 -11.08 -7.18 -10.10
CA GLU A 38 -11.21 -7.34 -11.55
C GLU A 38 -12.43 -8.17 -11.91
N GLU A 39 -12.65 -9.27 -11.18
CA GLU A 39 -13.79 -10.15 -11.43
C GLU A 39 -15.12 -9.43 -11.18
N GLU A 40 -15.15 -8.53 -10.21
CA GLU A 40 -16.36 -7.78 -9.86
C GLU A 40 -16.46 -6.43 -10.56
N HIS A 41 -15.53 -6.13 -11.45
CA HIS A 41 -15.48 -4.86 -12.19
C HIS A 41 -15.40 -3.66 -11.25
N ILE A 42 -14.59 -3.78 -10.19
CA ILE A 42 -14.36 -2.73 -9.21
C ILE A 42 -12.95 -2.19 -9.41
N ALA A 43 -12.81 -0.85 -9.39
CA ALA A 43 -11.48 -0.25 -9.48
C ALA A 43 -10.64 -0.62 -8.26
N TYR A 44 -9.36 -0.86 -8.47
CA TYR A 44 -8.45 -1.27 -7.42
C TYR A 44 -7.21 -0.40 -7.44
N TRP A 45 -6.83 0.12 -6.28
CA TRP A 45 -5.57 0.87 -6.13
C TRP A 45 -4.70 0.12 -5.14
N SER A 46 -3.53 -0.30 -5.60
CA SER A 46 -2.60 -1.03 -4.75
C SER A 46 -1.77 -0.05 -3.95
N LEU A 47 -2.08 0.09 -2.67
CA LEU A 47 -1.27 0.91 -1.78
C LEU A 47 0.14 0.31 -1.66
N TYR A 48 0.23 -1.01 -1.62
CA TYR A 48 1.51 -1.70 -1.59
C TYR A 48 2.40 -1.26 -2.76
N ASP A 49 1.87 -1.30 -3.99
CA ASP A 49 2.63 -0.86 -5.17
C ASP A 49 2.94 0.64 -5.12
N ALA A 50 1.98 1.44 -4.66
CA ALA A 50 2.17 2.89 -4.59
C ALA A 50 3.29 3.27 -3.63
N MET A 51 3.50 2.47 -2.59
CA MET A 51 4.60 2.68 -1.64
C MET A 51 5.96 2.31 -2.23
N GLY A 52 5.98 1.47 -3.25
CA GLY A 52 7.22 0.97 -3.85
C GLY A 52 7.36 -0.54 -3.85
N GLY A 53 6.37 -1.25 -3.31
CA GLY A 53 6.35 -2.71 -3.34
C GLY A 53 7.17 -3.36 -2.24
N TYR A 54 7.89 -4.41 -2.61
CA TYR A 54 8.63 -5.23 -1.65
C TYR A 54 9.63 -4.38 -0.85
N ASN A 55 9.59 -4.51 0.46
CA ASN A 55 10.45 -3.78 1.41
C ASN A 55 10.27 -2.26 1.38
N SER A 56 9.19 -1.76 0.79
CA SER A 56 8.98 -0.31 0.75
C SER A 56 8.75 0.28 2.14
N MET A 57 8.08 -0.46 3.04
CA MET A 57 7.84 0.06 4.39
C MET A 57 9.14 0.41 5.11
N VAL A 58 10.20 -0.38 4.92
CA VAL A 58 11.49 -0.09 5.53
C VAL A 58 11.98 1.29 5.09
N HIS A 59 11.88 1.59 3.78
CA HIS A 59 12.28 2.90 3.27
C HIS A 59 11.38 4.01 3.83
N TRP A 60 10.07 3.78 3.91
CA TRP A 60 9.15 4.78 4.43
C TRP A 60 9.45 5.12 5.89
N VAL A 61 9.85 4.14 6.70
CA VAL A 61 10.29 4.39 8.07
C VAL A 61 11.55 5.27 8.06
N GLU A 62 12.52 4.95 7.20
CA GLU A 62 13.78 5.68 7.13
C GLU A 62 13.60 7.16 6.81
N VAL A 63 12.65 7.47 5.93
CA VAL A 63 12.41 8.85 5.51
C VAL A 63 11.32 9.56 6.31
N GLY A 64 10.83 8.95 7.37
CA GLY A 64 9.89 9.62 8.27
C GLY A 64 8.43 9.56 7.84
N LEU A 65 8.09 8.71 6.87
CA LEU A 65 6.71 8.59 6.40
C LEU A 65 5.94 7.49 7.14
N ALA A 66 6.64 6.66 7.89
CA ALA A 66 6.00 5.62 8.69
C ALA A 66 6.68 5.53 10.04
N GLY A 67 5.97 4.95 11.00
CA GLY A 67 6.46 4.82 12.37
C GLY A 67 7.41 3.65 12.55
N SER A 68 8.09 3.65 13.71
CA SER A 68 9.09 2.62 14.02
C SER A 68 8.48 1.25 14.26
N ASP A 69 7.15 1.12 14.27
CA ASP A 69 6.49 -0.16 14.32
C ASP A 69 6.42 -0.84 12.94
N TYR A 70 6.80 -0.12 11.88
CA TYR A 70 6.79 -0.62 10.50
C TYR A 70 5.39 -1.03 10.05
N ILE A 71 4.38 -0.41 10.60
CA ILE A 71 2.97 -0.71 10.30
C ILE A 71 2.17 0.56 10.04
N HIS A 72 2.27 1.55 10.94
CA HIS A 72 1.45 2.75 10.90
C HIS A 72 2.19 3.91 10.24
N PHE A 73 1.43 4.77 9.57
CA PHE A 73 2.00 5.93 8.88
C PHE A 73 2.04 7.13 9.81
N THR A 74 3.04 8.00 9.58
CA THR A 74 3.05 9.33 10.20
C THR A 74 2.07 10.22 9.43
N ARG A 75 1.86 11.45 9.95
CA ARG A 75 1.06 12.43 9.23
C ARG A 75 1.64 12.69 7.83
N ALA A 76 2.95 12.83 7.75
CA ALA A 76 3.61 13.04 6.46
C ALA A 76 3.37 11.87 5.50
N GLY A 77 3.41 10.63 6.03
CA GLY A 77 3.13 9.45 5.23
C GLY A 77 1.69 9.41 4.73
N ALA A 78 0.74 9.72 5.61
CA ALA A 78 -0.67 9.78 5.23
C ALA A 78 -0.91 10.82 4.15
N ASN A 79 -0.26 11.98 4.26
CA ASN A 79 -0.36 13.03 3.24
C ASN A 79 0.21 12.56 1.90
N GLU A 80 1.32 11.84 1.94
CA GLU A 80 1.94 11.31 0.71
C GLU A 80 1.01 10.30 0.03
N ILE A 81 0.40 9.41 0.81
CA ILE A 81 -0.56 8.43 0.27
C ILE A 81 -1.74 9.15 -0.37
N GLY A 82 -2.29 10.14 0.32
CA GLY A 82 -3.41 10.91 -0.20
C GLY A 82 -3.09 11.60 -1.51
N LYS A 83 -1.88 12.18 -1.60
CA LYS A 83 -1.43 12.85 -2.82
C LYS A 83 -1.32 11.85 -3.98
N GLN A 84 -0.74 10.68 -3.73
CA GLN A 84 -0.59 9.68 -4.77
C GLN A 84 -1.95 9.16 -5.25
N LEU A 85 -2.87 8.92 -4.32
CA LEU A 85 -4.20 8.47 -4.67
C LEU A 85 -4.94 9.51 -5.49
N PHE A 86 -4.85 10.78 -5.07
CA PHE A 86 -5.47 11.88 -5.81
C PHE A 86 -4.94 11.96 -7.23
N ASN A 87 -3.62 11.87 -7.40
CA ASN A 87 -3.00 11.90 -8.72
C ASN A 87 -3.44 10.73 -9.58
N TRP A 88 -3.52 9.54 -8.97
CA TRP A 88 -3.96 8.34 -9.68
C TRP A 88 -5.40 8.48 -10.17
N LEU A 89 -6.28 9.00 -9.30
CA LEU A 89 -7.68 9.21 -9.67
C LEU A 89 -7.82 10.19 -10.83
N ASN A 90 -7.02 11.26 -10.81
CA ASN A 90 -7.08 12.26 -11.87
C ASN A 90 -6.48 11.77 -13.18
N THR A 91 -5.57 10.80 -13.13
CA THR A 91 -4.90 10.29 -14.32
C THR A 91 -5.65 9.14 -14.96
N ASN A 92 -6.29 8.31 -14.16
CA ASN A 92 -6.87 7.04 -14.61
C ASN A 92 -8.39 7.05 -14.70
N HIS A 93 -9.02 8.16 -14.35
CA HIS A 93 -10.50 8.25 -14.35
C HIS A 93 -11.03 9.59 -14.87
#